data_cbe26c993097f1e23d1df6d4c6f62523
#
_entry.id   cbe26c993097f1e23d1df6d4c6f62523
#
_cell.length_a   1.000
_cell.length_b   1.000
_cell.length_c   1.000
_cell.angle_alpha   90.00
_cell.angle_beta   90.00
_cell.angle_gamma   90.00
#
_symmetry.space_group_name_H-M   'P 1'
#
loop_
_entity.id
_entity.type
_entity.pdbx_description
1 polymer ?
#
loop_
_entity_poly.entity_id
_entity_poly.type
_entity_poly.pdbx_seq_one_letter_code
_entity_poly.pdbx_strand_id
1 'polypeptide(L)'
;MKKFVAGVVLGFVASWGVSFAASGNHNGIFWNRLSDSAKDGYVNGYSDAMKVSVGQLDNLANAADIFHWKGARKIIGQVRRELSMADLSPAITIKQLDEMYSNQKYTELDLGQALQVLTLRAGETAVPADTAPAKK
;
A
#
# COMPACT_ATOMS: atom_id res chain seq x y z
N MET A 1 -9.38 27.81 -2.82
CA MET A 1 -8.26 26.92 -3.12
C MET A 1 -8.10 25.78 -2.12
N LYS A 2 -8.06 26.00 -0.78
CA LYS A 2 -7.93 24.91 0.21
C LYS A 2 -9.02 23.82 0.11
N LYS A 3 -10.28 24.20 -0.18
CA LYS A 3 -11.41 23.26 -0.34
C LYS A 3 -11.30 22.42 -1.61
N PHE A 4 -10.71 22.96 -2.69
CA PHE A 4 -10.49 22.23 -3.94
C PHE A 4 -9.42 21.15 -3.80
N VAL A 5 -8.30 21.47 -3.15
CA VAL A 5 -7.22 20.50 -2.86
C VAL A 5 -7.72 19.37 -1.96
N ALA A 6 -8.50 19.69 -0.93
CA ALA A 6 -9.12 18.69 -0.08
C ALA A 6 -10.07 17.77 -0.86
N GLY A 7 -10.83 18.31 -1.82
CA GLY A 7 -11.71 17.52 -2.69
C GLY A 7 -10.96 16.57 -3.62
N VAL A 8 -9.83 17.02 -4.20
CA VAL A 8 -9.00 16.19 -5.07
C VAL A 8 -8.34 15.04 -4.27
N VAL A 9 -7.80 15.31 -3.09
CA VAL A 9 -7.20 14.30 -2.23
C VAL A 9 -8.26 13.30 -1.73
N LEU A 10 -9.42 13.78 -1.30
CA LEU A 10 -10.55 12.92 -0.91
C LEU A 10 -11.06 12.07 -2.09
N GLY A 11 -11.17 12.65 -3.29
CA GLY A 11 -11.56 11.94 -4.50
C GLY A 11 -10.58 10.84 -4.88
N PHE A 12 -9.27 11.10 -4.73
CA PHE A 12 -8.23 10.12 -5.01
C PHE A 12 -8.25 8.96 -4.01
N VAL A 13 -8.37 9.25 -2.72
CA VAL A 13 -8.50 8.23 -1.67
C VAL A 13 -9.79 7.43 -1.81
N ALA A 14 -10.91 8.09 -2.16
CA ALA A 14 -12.18 7.42 -2.37
C ALA A 14 -12.17 6.51 -3.61
N SER A 15 -11.48 6.91 -4.71
CA SER A 15 -11.37 6.06 -5.91
C SER A 15 -10.56 4.79 -5.66
N TRP A 16 -9.60 4.81 -4.75
CA TRP A 16 -8.89 3.62 -4.31
C TRP A 16 -9.80 2.67 -3.54
N GLY A 17 -10.60 3.17 -2.62
CA GLY A 17 -11.54 2.36 -1.85
C GLY A 17 -12.58 1.66 -2.73
N VAL A 18 -13.06 2.31 -3.78
CA VAL A 18 -14.05 1.73 -4.71
C VAL A 18 -13.46 0.64 -5.59
N SER A 19 -12.20 0.75 -5.99
CA SER A 19 -11.53 -0.28 -6.80
C SER A 19 -11.37 -1.60 -6.03
N PHE A 20 -11.19 -1.56 -4.72
CA PHE A 20 -11.15 -2.76 -3.89
C PHE A 20 -12.53 -3.36 -3.61
N ALA A 21 -13.58 -2.54 -3.55
CA ALA A 21 -14.95 -3.00 -3.31
C ALA A 21 -15.58 -3.70 -4.53
N ALA A 22 -15.07 -3.46 -5.74
CA ALA A 22 -15.56 -4.06 -6.98
C ALA A 22 -14.96 -5.43 -7.30
N SER A 23 -13.87 -5.83 -6.64
CA SER A 23 -13.27 -7.15 -6.78
C SER A 23 -13.93 -8.10 -5.78
N GLY A 24 -14.88 -8.92 -6.25
CA GLY A 24 -15.57 -9.91 -5.40
C GLY A 24 -14.59 -10.76 -4.60
N ASN A 25 -15.01 -11.15 -3.41
CA ASN A 25 -14.45 -12.07 -2.40
C ASN A 25 -13.02 -12.62 -2.62
N HIS A 26 -12.04 -11.74 -2.88
CA HIS A 26 -10.63 -12.08 -2.88
C HIS A 26 -10.12 -12.11 -1.43
N ASN A 27 -10.40 -13.21 -0.74
CA ASN A 27 -10.03 -13.44 0.66
C ASN A 27 -9.11 -14.67 0.78
N GLY A 28 -8.87 -15.15 1.99
CA GLY A 28 -8.04 -16.32 2.23
C GLY A 28 -8.56 -17.60 1.60
N ILE A 29 -9.88 -17.75 1.40
CA ILE A 29 -10.46 -18.90 0.69
C ILE A 29 -10.05 -18.87 -0.78
N PHE A 30 -10.12 -17.70 -1.41
CA PHE A 30 -9.63 -17.49 -2.77
C PHE A 30 -8.13 -17.75 -2.85
N TRP A 31 -7.33 -17.16 -1.95
CA TRP A 31 -5.88 -17.29 -1.92
C TRP A 31 -5.43 -18.75 -1.82
N ASN A 32 -6.04 -19.54 -0.94
CA ASN A 32 -5.69 -20.95 -0.71
C ASN A 32 -6.05 -21.87 -1.89
N ARG A 33 -6.83 -21.39 -2.85
CA ARG A 33 -7.18 -22.12 -4.09
C ARG A 33 -6.26 -21.78 -5.27
N LEU A 34 -5.44 -20.74 -5.14
CA LEU A 34 -4.51 -20.35 -6.19
C LEU A 34 -3.35 -21.34 -6.28
N SER A 35 -2.90 -21.61 -7.49
CA SER A 35 -1.61 -22.26 -7.73
C SER A 35 -0.47 -21.33 -7.37
N ASP A 36 0.72 -21.88 -7.14
CA ASP A 36 1.90 -21.08 -6.80
C ASP A 36 2.21 -20.01 -7.85
N SER A 37 2.10 -20.36 -9.15
CA SER A 37 2.28 -19.41 -10.23
C SER A 37 1.21 -18.30 -10.27
N ALA A 38 -0.02 -18.60 -9.85
CA ALA A 38 -1.08 -17.60 -9.74
C ALA A 38 -0.85 -16.68 -8.54
N LYS A 39 -0.35 -17.19 -7.42
CA LYS A 39 0.07 -16.39 -6.27
C LYS A 39 1.21 -15.45 -6.63
N ASP A 40 2.23 -15.94 -7.35
CA ASP A 40 3.33 -15.13 -7.88
C ASP A 40 2.80 -14.01 -8.79
N GLY A 41 1.95 -14.34 -9.74
CA GLY A 41 1.35 -13.36 -10.63
C GLY A 41 0.54 -12.29 -9.89
N TYR A 42 -0.22 -12.70 -8.86
CA TYR A 42 -1.02 -11.78 -8.06
C TYR A 42 -0.14 -10.80 -7.27
N VAL A 43 0.88 -11.30 -6.57
CA VAL A 43 1.78 -10.44 -5.76
C VAL A 43 2.62 -9.53 -6.64
N ASN A 44 3.13 -10.01 -7.76
CA ASN A 44 3.85 -9.19 -8.72
C ASN A 44 2.95 -8.08 -9.31
N GLY A 45 1.74 -8.42 -9.74
CA GLY A 45 0.77 -7.46 -10.25
C GLY A 45 0.40 -6.39 -9.21
N TYR A 46 0.24 -6.77 -7.94
CA TYR A 46 0.05 -5.83 -6.85
C TYR A 46 1.25 -4.90 -6.68
N SER A 47 2.47 -5.45 -6.64
CA SER A 47 3.71 -4.67 -6.54
C SER A 47 3.85 -3.67 -7.67
N ASP A 48 3.58 -4.09 -8.91
CA ASP A 48 3.67 -3.21 -10.08
C ASP A 48 2.60 -2.10 -10.04
N ALA A 49 1.38 -2.41 -9.62
CA ALA A 49 0.34 -1.41 -9.41
C ALA A 49 0.75 -0.37 -8.35
N MET A 50 1.40 -0.80 -7.26
CA MET A 50 1.93 0.11 -6.24
C MET A 50 3.03 1.01 -6.79
N LYS A 51 3.98 0.47 -7.58
CA LYS A 51 5.03 1.28 -8.25
C LYS A 51 4.44 2.33 -9.17
N VAL A 52 3.45 1.97 -9.97
CA VAL A 52 2.73 2.94 -10.83
C VAL A 52 2.07 4.02 -10.00
N SER A 53 1.45 3.66 -8.89
CA SER A 53 0.79 4.61 -7.98
C SER A 53 1.79 5.58 -7.34
N VAL A 54 2.96 5.09 -6.93
CA VAL A 54 4.05 5.95 -6.43
C VAL A 54 4.52 6.92 -7.52
N GLY A 55 4.69 6.45 -8.76
CA GLY A 55 5.04 7.32 -9.91
C GLY A 55 3.99 8.43 -10.16
N GLN A 56 2.71 8.13 -10.01
CA GLN A 56 1.65 9.14 -10.11
C GLN A 56 1.72 10.17 -8.97
N LEU A 57 2.05 9.74 -7.74
CA LEU A 57 2.27 10.65 -6.63
C LEU A 57 3.47 11.57 -6.85
N ASP A 58 4.54 11.09 -7.49
CA ASP A 58 5.69 11.92 -7.87
C ASP A 58 5.27 13.02 -8.87
N ASN A 59 4.43 12.69 -9.85
CA ASN A 59 3.89 13.67 -10.78
C ASN A 59 3.02 14.72 -10.07
N LEU A 60 2.17 14.30 -9.12
CA LEU A 60 1.37 15.22 -8.29
C LEU A 60 2.26 16.09 -7.39
N ALA A 61 3.35 15.54 -6.85
CA ALA A 61 4.31 16.29 -6.06
C ALA A 61 4.98 17.39 -6.90
N ASN A 62 5.38 17.07 -8.13
CA ASN A 62 5.96 18.03 -9.06
C ASN A 62 4.94 19.15 -9.41
N ALA A 63 3.69 18.79 -9.64
CA ALA A 63 2.63 19.78 -9.87
C ALA A 63 2.44 20.68 -8.64
N ALA A 64 2.44 20.10 -7.43
CA ALA A 64 2.33 20.87 -6.19
C ALA A 64 3.50 21.86 -5.98
N ASP A 65 4.70 21.52 -6.45
CA ASP A 65 5.85 22.42 -6.43
C ASP A 65 5.69 23.58 -7.44
N ILE A 66 5.28 23.28 -8.68
CA ILE A 66 5.05 24.30 -9.71
C ILE A 66 4.02 25.33 -9.23
N PHE A 67 2.96 24.87 -8.56
CA PHE A 67 1.89 25.74 -8.05
C PHE A 67 2.15 26.26 -6.63
N HIS A 68 3.31 26.02 -6.05
CA HIS A 68 3.71 26.40 -4.68
C HIS A 68 2.72 25.93 -3.60
N TRP A 69 2.12 24.77 -3.76
CA TRP A 69 1.15 24.16 -2.83
C TRP A 69 1.86 23.38 -1.71
N LYS A 70 2.53 24.10 -0.80
CA LYS A 70 3.34 23.49 0.27
C LYS A 70 2.57 22.47 1.11
N GLY A 71 1.30 22.71 1.41
CA GLY A 71 0.46 21.78 2.18
C GLY A 71 0.17 20.48 1.43
N ALA A 72 -0.15 20.57 0.13
CA ALA A 72 -0.35 19.39 -0.71
C ALA A 72 0.93 18.57 -0.85
N ARG A 73 2.08 19.23 -1.06
CA ARG A 73 3.40 18.58 -1.13
C ARG A 73 3.70 17.73 0.10
N LYS A 74 3.43 18.28 1.29
CA LYS A 74 3.66 17.56 2.55
C LYS A 74 2.82 16.28 2.64
N ILE A 75 1.53 16.35 2.31
CA ILE A 75 0.61 15.21 2.35
C ILE A 75 1.02 14.16 1.30
N ILE A 76 1.29 14.59 0.08
CA ILE A 76 1.73 13.69 -1.00
C ILE A 76 3.03 12.97 -0.59
N GLY A 77 3.98 13.71 -0.01
CA GLY A 77 5.23 13.14 0.47
C GLY A 77 5.05 12.13 1.59
N GLN A 78 4.06 12.29 2.45
CA GLN A 78 3.72 11.32 3.50
C GLN A 78 3.12 10.05 2.89
N VAL A 79 2.10 10.17 2.05
CA VAL A 79 1.46 9.03 1.37
C VAL A 79 2.48 8.27 0.51
N ARG A 80 3.34 8.99 -0.21
CA ARG A 80 4.42 8.38 -0.99
C ARG A 80 5.34 7.51 -0.14
N ARG A 81 5.75 8.00 1.04
CA ARG A 81 6.61 7.20 1.93
C ARG A 81 5.91 5.93 2.40
N GLU A 82 4.65 6.02 2.80
CA GLU A 82 3.86 4.87 3.23
C GLU A 82 3.74 3.81 2.11
N LEU A 83 3.56 4.24 0.86
CA LEU A 83 3.48 3.33 -0.29
C LEU A 83 4.84 2.82 -0.78
N SER A 84 5.90 3.63 -0.69
CA SER A 84 7.26 3.25 -1.15
C SER A 84 7.93 2.21 -0.27
N MET A 85 7.47 2.04 0.97
CA MET A 85 7.97 1.00 1.87
C MET A 85 7.57 -0.42 1.43
N ALA A 86 6.80 -0.54 0.37
CA ALA A 86 6.26 -1.78 -0.18
C ALA A 86 7.20 -2.50 -1.15
N ASP A 87 8.51 -2.43 -0.96
CA ASP A 87 9.44 -3.30 -1.72
C ASP A 87 9.41 -4.73 -1.11
N LEU A 88 8.19 -5.29 -1.12
CA LEU A 88 7.94 -6.64 -0.66
C LEU A 88 8.52 -7.62 -1.68
N SER A 89 9.50 -8.40 -1.26
CA SER A 89 9.90 -9.56 -2.06
C SER A 89 8.70 -10.48 -2.27
N PRO A 90 8.33 -10.82 -3.50
CA PRO A 90 7.17 -11.66 -3.78
C PRO A 90 7.17 -12.97 -2.98
N ALA A 91 8.32 -13.65 -2.92
CA ALA A 91 8.46 -14.91 -2.19
C ALA A 91 8.19 -14.76 -0.69
N ILE A 92 8.66 -13.66 -0.06
CA ILE A 92 8.41 -13.38 1.36
C ILE A 92 6.94 -13.06 1.57
N THR A 93 6.34 -12.27 0.69
CA THR A 93 4.93 -11.88 0.77
C THR A 93 4.01 -13.08 0.64
N ILE A 94 4.28 -13.98 -0.32
CA ILE A 94 3.52 -15.22 -0.50
C ILE A 94 3.57 -16.06 0.78
N LYS A 95 4.78 -16.28 1.32
CA LYS A 95 4.95 -17.03 2.55
C LYS A 95 4.16 -16.42 3.71
N GLN A 96 4.21 -15.11 3.88
CA GLN A 96 3.47 -14.40 4.94
C GLN A 96 1.95 -14.48 4.75
N LEU A 97 1.46 -14.42 3.50
CA LEU A 97 0.04 -14.62 3.21
C LEU A 97 -0.40 -16.06 3.46
N ASP A 98 0.41 -17.05 3.10
CA ASP A 98 0.15 -18.45 3.38
C ASP A 98 0.08 -18.70 4.89
N GLU A 99 1.03 -18.15 5.66
CA GLU A 99 1.01 -18.22 7.12
C GLU A 99 -0.22 -17.52 7.72
N MET A 100 -0.59 -16.34 7.22
CA MET A 100 -1.76 -15.59 7.69
C MET A 100 -3.05 -16.37 7.42
N TYR A 101 -3.25 -16.86 6.20
CA TYR A 101 -4.47 -17.54 5.79
C TYR A 101 -4.53 -19.03 6.17
N SER A 102 -3.45 -19.59 6.71
CA SER A 102 -3.50 -20.88 7.40
C SER A 102 -4.31 -20.80 8.71
N ASN A 103 -4.42 -19.61 9.29
CA ASN A 103 -5.22 -19.38 10.48
C ASN A 103 -6.67 -19.04 10.07
N GLN A 104 -7.60 -19.88 10.49
CA GLN A 104 -9.03 -19.73 10.17
C GLN A 104 -9.62 -18.35 10.51
N LYS A 105 -9.07 -17.68 11.54
CA LYS A 105 -9.49 -16.33 11.95
C LYS A 105 -9.33 -15.28 10.85
N TYR A 106 -8.35 -15.46 9.97
CA TYR A 106 -8.02 -14.49 8.93
C TYR A 106 -8.54 -14.86 7.53
N THR A 107 -9.19 -16.02 7.37
CA THR A 107 -9.65 -16.49 6.05
C THR A 107 -10.68 -15.56 5.39
N GLU A 108 -11.43 -14.81 6.17
CA GLU A 108 -12.40 -13.82 5.68
C GLU A 108 -11.78 -12.44 5.40
N LEU A 109 -10.54 -12.21 5.81
CA LEU A 109 -9.86 -10.95 5.55
C LEU A 109 -9.62 -10.79 4.05
N ASP A 110 -9.97 -9.61 3.51
CA ASP A 110 -9.72 -9.29 2.11
C ASP A 110 -8.22 -9.28 1.80
N LEU A 111 -7.85 -9.83 0.64
CA LEU A 111 -6.45 -9.99 0.24
C LEU A 111 -5.73 -8.65 0.05
N GLY A 112 -6.44 -7.61 -0.41
CA GLY A 112 -5.88 -6.26 -0.50
C GLY A 112 -5.56 -5.69 0.88
N GLN A 113 -6.44 -5.91 1.86
CA GLN A 113 -6.19 -5.50 3.26
C GLN A 113 -5.03 -6.29 3.87
N ALA A 114 -4.95 -7.60 3.61
CA ALA A 114 -3.83 -8.43 4.07
C ALA A 114 -2.50 -7.94 3.51
N LEU A 115 -2.42 -7.66 2.20
CA LEU A 115 -1.24 -7.09 1.55
C LEU A 115 -0.87 -5.72 2.13
N GLN A 116 -1.85 -4.86 2.40
CA GLN A 116 -1.62 -3.57 3.03
C GLN A 116 -1.03 -3.70 4.43
N VAL A 117 -1.52 -4.63 5.24
CA VAL A 117 -0.96 -4.91 6.58
C VAL A 117 0.48 -5.40 6.49
N LEU A 118 0.80 -6.28 5.54
CA LEU A 118 2.16 -6.77 5.33
C LEU A 118 3.09 -5.65 4.88
N THR A 119 2.63 -4.77 4.00
CA THR A 119 3.36 -3.58 3.55
C THR A 119 3.71 -2.65 4.71
N LEU A 120 2.75 -2.35 5.59
CA LEU A 120 2.97 -1.50 6.76
C LEU A 120 3.99 -2.13 7.73
N ARG A 121 3.88 -3.44 7.97
CA ARG A 121 4.83 -4.18 8.81
C ARG A 121 6.26 -4.16 8.25
N ALA A 122 6.41 -4.35 6.94
CA ALA A 122 7.72 -4.29 6.29
C ALA A 122 8.36 -2.91 6.47
N GLY A 123 7.56 -1.84 6.42
CA GLY A 123 8.01 -0.48 6.67
C GLY A 123 8.49 -0.24 8.11
N GLU A 124 7.81 -0.81 9.11
CA GLU A 124 8.21 -0.69 10.52
C GLU A 124 9.54 -1.39 10.81
N THR A 125 9.81 -2.52 10.17
CA THR A 125 11.08 -3.26 10.34
C THR A 125 12.26 -2.62 9.61
N ALA A 126 12.01 -1.75 8.62
CA ALA A 126 13.03 -1.06 7.85
C ALA A 126 13.50 0.27 8.49
N VAL A 127 12.84 0.76 9.54
CA VAL A 127 13.30 1.93 10.29
C VAL A 127 14.43 1.51 11.21
N PRO A 128 15.70 1.99 10.99
CA PRO A 128 16.79 1.68 11.90
C PRO A 128 16.46 2.22 13.30
N ALA A 129 16.74 1.41 14.33
CA ALA A 129 16.55 1.76 15.74
C ALA A 129 17.43 2.95 16.24
N ASP A 130 18.00 3.75 15.35
CA ASP A 130 19.04 4.75 15.65
C ASP A 130 18.50 6.18 15.78
N THR A 131 17.21 6.36 16.05
CA THR A 131 16.65 7.69 16.38
C THR A 131 16.11 7.76 17.81
N ALA A 132 16.74 7.07 18.76
CA ALA A 132 16.52 7.35 20.17
C ALA A 132 17.22 8.70 20.50
N PRO A 133 16.48 9.74 20.96
CA PRO A 133 17.11 10.97 21.38
C PRO A 133 18.05 10.68 22.54
N ALA A 134 19.33 11.01 22.37
CA ALA A 134 20.30 10.96 23.45
C ALA A 134 19.75 11.75 24.65
N LYS A 135 19.46 11.06 25.74
CA LYS A 135 19.13 11.70 27.02
C LYS A 135 20.35 12.51 27.46
N LYS A 136 20.20 13.85 27.47
CA LYS A 136 21.06 14.74 28.21
C LYS A 136 20.63 14.78 29.66
#